data_e4b7df47d26f0b09a9dac892b6b87c9d
#
_entry.id   e4b7df47d26f0b09a9dac892b6b87c9d
#
_cell.length_a   1.000
_cell.length_b   1.000
_cell.length_c   1.000
_cell.angle_alpha   90.00
_cell.angle_beta   90.00
_cell.angle_gamma   90.00
#
_symmetry.space_group_name_H-M   'P 1'
#
loop_
_entity.id
_entity.type
_entity.pdbx_description
1 polymer ?
#
loop_
_entity_poly.entity_id
_entity_poly.type
_entity_poly.pdbx_seq_one_letter_code
_entity_poly.pdbx_strand_id
1 'polypeptide(L)'
;MKKICYVATIPGTIESFFIPQLRYLSENGYSVTVVCAYSDSLQIQLGGKVIFHSIDIPRGISFAGSVKAIQELTAFFKLEQFDLIQYSTPNAAFYASIAAKAVGCKVRNYHLMGLRYLGASGMGRAILKTIEKIACAKSTSIECVSKSNMELGIREGLFPREKVTVVWNGSTGGVDLAKFDYARRDQWRGEIRGELGYSDKDFVYGFVGRITRDKGINELLEAYFRLNSDAKLLLVGEIEDEQTLNQELFEKAKKDSNIVIHNAVSDIERYYAAIDVLILPSYREGFGNVVIEAGAVGTPAIVSHIPGPIDTIDPGVTALTVPAKGAKALADAMGGIRQEDYVNMGRSAARFAKEKFDSRVL
;
A
#
# COMPACT_ATOMS: atom_id res chain seq x y z
N MET A 1 -8.01 -9.69 30.70
CA MET A 1 -7.94 -9.64 29.22
C MET A 1 -7.03 -8.48 28.85
N LYS A 2 -6.01 -8.67 27.99
CA LYS A 2 -5.13 -7.57 27.57
C LYS A 2 -5.84 -6.65 26.61
N LYS A 3 -5.65 -5.35 26.78
CA LYS A 3 -6.23 -4.29 25.96
C LYS A 3 -5.26 -3.80 24.91
N ILE A 4 -5.66 -3.86 23.63
CA ILE A 4 -4.85 -3.44 22.49
C ILE A 4 -5.57 -2.30 21.75
N CYS A 5 -4.85 -1.23 21.44
CA CYS A 5 -5.37 -0.11 20.67
C CYS A 5 -4.64 0.02 19.33
N TYR A 6 -5.41 0.13 18.24
CA TYR A 6 -4.93 0.43 16.90
C TYR A 6 -5.32 1.85 16.52
N VAL A 7 -4.34 2.69 16.17
CA VAL A 7 -4.57 4.09 15.79
C VAL A 7 -4.17 4.33 14.35
N ALA A 8 -5.08 4.84 13.55
CA ALA A 8 -4.82 5.26 12.16
C ALA A 8 -5.41 6.66 11.90
N THR A 9 -4.92 7.35 10.87
CA THR A 9 -5.44 8.68 10.53
C THR A 9 -6.83 8.62 9.92
N ILE A 10 -7.07 7.61 9.07
CA ILE A 10 -8.31 7.47 8.30
C ILE A 10 -8.84 6.04 8.36
N PRO A 11 -10.18 5.88 8.28
CA PRO A 11 -10.84 4.56 8.28
C PRO A 11 -10.31 3.61 7.20
N GLY A 12 -10.13 4.10 5.98
CA GLY A 12 -9.67 3.29 4.85
C GLY A 12 -8.34 2.56 5.09
N THR A 13 -7.47 3.07 5.98
CA THR A 13 -6.25 2.34 6.38
C THR A 13 -6.61 1.08 7.20
N ILE A 14 -7.59 1.18 8.09
CA ILE A 14 -8.04 0.04 8.90
C ILE A 14 -8.78 -0.96 8.02
N GLU A 15 -9.69 -0.47 7.18
CA GLU A 15 -10.51 -1.29 6.26
C GLU A 15 -9.64 -2.10 5.30
N SER A 16 -8.60 -1.47 4.74
CA SER A 16 -7.76 -2.11 3.72
C SER A 16 -6.72 -3.09 4.29
N PHE A 17 -6.29 -2.92 5.55
CA PHE A 17 -5.09 -3.63 6.01
C PHE A 17 -5.27 -4.38 7.32
N PHE A 18 -6.22 -4.01 8.18
CA PHE A 18 -6.22 -4.51 9.55
C PHE A 18 -7.44 -5.33 9.96
N ILE A 19 -8.55 -5.30 9.22
CA ILE A 19 -9.81 -5.99 9.61
C ILE A 19 -9.60 -7.47 9.98
N PRO A 20 -8.90 -8.30 9.16
CA PRO A 20 -8.69 -9.71 9.49
C PRO A 20 -7.91 -9.88 10.82
N GLN A 21 -6.83 -9.10 10.98
CA GLN A 21 -5.99 -9.15 12.19
C GLN A 21 -6.75 -8.71 13.45
N LEU A 22 -7.55 -7.65 13.37
CA LEU A 22 -8.33 -7.14 14.49
C LEU A 22 -9.38 -8.16 14.94
N ARG A 23 -10.05 -8.83 13.98
CA ARG A 23 -11.02 -9.90 14.27
C ARG A 23 -10.33 -11.08 14.92
N TYR A 24 -9.21 -11.54 14.35
CA TYR A 24 -8.42 -12.64 14.90
C TYR A 24 -8.01 -12.37 16.36
N LEU A 25 -7.47 -11.20 16.65
CA LEU A 25 -7.09 -10.83 18.03
C LEU A 25 -8.29 -10.81 18.97
N SER A 26 -9.41 -10.25 18.55
CA SER A 26 -10.64 -10.23 19.37
C SER A 26 -11.16 -11.64 19.63
N GLU A 27 -11.10 -12.54 18.67
CA GLU A 27 -11.52 -13.95 18.81
C GLU A 27 -10.54 -14.76 19.66
N ASN A 28 -9.30 -14.32 19.81
CA ASN A 28 -8.28 -14.96 20.64
C ASN A 28 -8.10 -14.30 22.04
N GLY A 29 -9.13 -13.60 22.53
CA GLY A 29 -9.18 -13.17 23.91
C GLY A 29 -8.51 -11.83 24.22
N TYR A 30 -8.28 -10.98 23.20
CA TYR A 30 -7.85 -9.61 23.41
C TYR A 30 -9.04 -8.63 23.35
N SER A 31 -9.00 -7.58 24.17
CA SER A 31 -9.89 -6.43 24.03
C SER A 31 -9.27 -5.48 23.01
N VAL A 32 -9.84 -5.42 21.82
CA VAL A 32 -9.29 -4.64 20.70
C VAL A 32 -10.09 -3.38 20.49
N THR A 33 -9.42 -2.25 20.44
CA THR A 33 -10.00 -0.93 20.17
C THR A 33 -9.34 -0.31 18.95
N VAL A 34 -10.14 0.25 18.03
CA VAL A 34 -9.68 1.03 16.88
C VAL A 34 -9.97 2.51 17.12
N VAL A 35 -8.98 3.35 16.84
CA VAL A 35 -9.09 4.82 16.92
C VAL A 35 -8.73 5.44 15.56
N CYS A 36 -9.69 6.09 14.92
CA CYS A 36 -9.49 6.90 13.72
C CYS A 36 -10.67 7.87 13.53
N ALA A 37 -10.70 8.62 12.44
CA ALA A 37 -11.86 9.42 12.07
C ALA A 37 -13.12 8.54 11.92
N TYR A 38 -14.29 9.12 12.14
CA TYR A 38 -15.57 8.39 12.11
C TYR A 38 -15.86 7.79 10.71
N SER A 39 -16.44 6.58 10.71
CA SER A 39 -16.91 5.89 9.51
C SER A 39 -17.96 4.84 9.87
N ASP A 40 -19.16 4.98 9.29
CA ASP A 40 -20.23 3.98 9.41
C ASP A 40 -19.81 2.63 8.81
N SER A 41 -19.15 2.67 7.63
CA SER A 41 -18.66 1.47 6.95
C SER A 41 -17.70 0.68 7.83
N LEU A 42 -16.71 1.36 8.43
CA LEU A 42 -15.76 0.72 9.34
C LEU A 42 -16.45 0.13 10.57
N GLN A 43 -17.38 0.88 11.17
CA GLN A 43 -18.12 0.40 12.35
C GLN A 43 -18.90 -0.89 12.05
N ILE A 44 -19.55 -0.96 10.90
CA ILE A 44 -20.25 -2.17 10.43
C ILE A 44 -19.25 -3.32 10.22
N GLN A 45 -18.13 -3.05 9.56
CA GLN A 45 -17.10 -4.07 9.28
C GLN A 45 -16.44 -4.63 10.54
N LEU A 46 -16.29 -3.84 11.60
CA LEU A 46 -15.76 -4.29 12.89
C LEU A 46 -16.72 -5.23 13.64
N GLY A 47 -18.03 -5.22 13.32
CA GLY A 47 -19.01 -6.22 13.74
C GLY A 47 -19.27 -6.30 15.25
N GLY A 48 -19.01 -5.23 16.00
CA GLY A 48 -19.25 -5.13 17.45
C GLY A 48 -18.29 -5.93 18.35
N LYS A 49 -17.43 -6.79 17.79
CA LYS A 49 -16.38 -7.51 18.54
C LYS A 49 -15.15 -6.63 18.82
N VAL A 50 -14.91 -5.65 17.97
CA VAL A 50 -13.84 -4.66 18.08
C VAL A 50 -14.48 -3.32 18.44
N ILE A 51 -13.97 -2.67 19.45
CA ILE A 51 -14.47 -1.37 19.92
C ILE A 51 -13.99 -0.29 18.93
N PHE A 52 -14.91 0.54 18.45
CA PHE A 52 -14.58 1.68 17.61
C PHE A 52 -14.72 2.98 18.42
N HIS A 53 -13.66 3.77 18.48
CA HIS A 53 -13.66 5.09 19.11
C HIS A 53 -13.19 6.15 18.11
N SER A 54 -14.02 7.17 17.87
CA SER A 54 -13.71 8.19 16.89
C SER A 54 -12.90 9.33 17.50
N ILE A 55 -11.72 9.60 16.92
CA ILE A 55 -10.92 10.81 17.16
C ILE A 55 -10.42 11.31 15.81
N ASP A 56 -10.66 12.58 15.55
CA ASP A 56 -10.18 13.23 14.33
C ASP A 56 -8.68 13.53 14.41
N ILE A 57 -7.90 12.84 13.59
CA ILE A 57 -6.46 13.02 13.46
C ILE A 57 -6.16 13.84 12.21
N PRO A 58 -5.58 15.06 12.33
CA PRO A 58 -5.31 15.93 11.19
C PRO A 58 -4.39 15.28 10.15
N ARG A 59 -4.74 15.40 8.86
CA ARG A 59 -3.92 14.89 7.74
C ARG A 59 -2.72 15.77 7.41
N GLY A 60 -2.76 17.05 7.79
CA GLY A 60 -1.71 18.04 7.56
C GLY A 60 -1.04 18.49 8.84
N ILE A 61 -0.13 19.45 8.71
CA ILE A 61 0.51 20.12 9.85
C ILE A 61 -0.38 21.29 10.25
N SER A 62 -1.14 21.14 11.33
CA SER A 62 -1.96 22.17 11.96
C SER A 62 -1.60 22.23 13.43
N PHE A 63 -1.07 23.35 13.91
CA PHE A 63 -0.65 23.46 15.31
C PHE A 63 -1.83 23.21 16.27
N ALA A 64 -2.95 23.93 16.07
CA ALA A 64 -4.13 23.78 16.92
C ALA A 64 -4.74 22.37 16.84
N GLY A 65 -4.89 21.83 15.63
CA GLY A 65 -5.37 20.44 15.43
C GLY A 65 -4.46 19.40 16.04
N SER A 66 -3.13 19.61 16.00
CA SER A 66 -2.14 18.72 16.60
C SER A 66 -2.27 18.66 18.12
N VAL A 67 -2.40 19.83 18.78
CA VAL A 67 -2.57 19.93 20.24
C VAL A 67 -3.86 19.23 20.66
N LYS A 68 -4.98 19.50 19.98
CA LYS A 68 -6.27 18.86 20.24
C LYS A 68 -6.20 17.34 20.13
N ALA A 69 -5.66 16.83 19.02
CA ALA A 69 -5.52 15.38 18.80
C ALA A 69 -4.67 14.71 19.89
N ILE A 70 -3.53 15.31 20.29
CA ILE A 70 -2.69 14.78 21.37
C ILE A 70 -3.45 14.77 22.70
N GLN A 71 -4.20 15.83 23.01
CA GLN A 71 -4.97 15.91 24.25
C GLN A 71 -6.08 14.86 24.31
N GLU A 72 -6.86 14.71 23.23
CA GLU A 72 -7.94 13.72 23.14
C GLU A 72 -7.39 12.29 23.23
N LEU A 73 -6.33 11.97 22.50
CA LEU A 73 -5.66 10.67 22.57
C LEU A 73 -5.10 10.42 23.99
N THR A 74 -4.48 11.42 24.62
CA THR A 74 -3.94 11.28 25.98
C THR A 74 -5.03 11.00 27.00
N ALA A 75 -6.14 11.74 26.93
CA ALA A 75 -7.28 11.53 27.81
C ALA A 75 -7.89 10.13 27.65
N PHE A 76 -8.08 9.72 26.39
CA PHE A 76 -8.62 8.40 26.07
C PHE A 76 -7.68 7.26 26.53
N PHE A 77 -6.39 7.35 26.22
CA PHE A 77 -5.42 6.33 26.64
C PHE A 77 -5.28 6.24 28.16
N LYS A 78 -5.37 7.38 28.86
CA LYS A 78 -5.35 7.41 30.34
C LYS A 78 -6.58 6.74 30.95
N LEU A 79 -7.75 6.92 30.34
CA LEU A 79 -9.01 6.30 30.77
C LEU A 79 -8.97 4.78 30.54
N GLU A 80 -8.59 4.35 29.36
CA GLU A 80 -8.66 2.95 28.93
C GLU A 80 -7.52 2.07 29.42
N GLN A 81 -6.34 2.64 29.69
CA GLN A 81 -5.15 1.93 30.19
C GLN A 81 -4.74 0.73 29.32
N PHE A 82 -4.43 0.98 28.05
CA PHE A 82 -4.02 -0.06 27.11
C PHE A 82 -2.66 -0.69 27.46
N ASP A 83 -2.56 -2.01 27.29
CA ASP A 83 -1.31 -2.77 27.40
C ASP A 83 -0.39 -2.53 26.21
N LEU A 84 -0.99 -2.39 25.03
CA LEU A 84 -0.29 -2.11 23.76
C LEU A 84 -1.06 -1.05 22.97
N ILE A 85 -0.33 -0.07 22.47
CA ILE A 85 -0.85 0.90 21.50
C ILE A 85 -0.02 0.79 20.22
N GLN A 86 -0.66 0.33 19.14
CA GLN A 86 -0.10 0.33 17.79
C GLN A 86 -0.64 1.51 17.03
N TYR A 87 0.21 2.18 16.31
CA TYR A 87 -0.19 3.27 15.42
C TYR A 87 0.45 3.11 14.06
N SER A 88 -0.34 3.39 13.04
CA SER A 88 0.04 3.31 11.63
C SER A 88 -0.25 4.65 10.96
N THR A 89 0.37 4.91 9.84
CA THR A 89 0.37 6.21 9.14
C THR A 89 1.17 7.31 9.86
N PRO A 90 1.87 8.19 9.13
CA PRO A 90 2.81 9.15 9.73
C PRO A 90 2.17 10.13 10.74
N ASN A 91 0.95 10.62 10.44
CA ASN A 91 0.29 11.59 11.33
C ASN A 91 -0.22 10.90 12.62
N ALA A 92 -0.90 9.73 12.49
CA ALA A 92 -1.34 8.98 13.66
C ALA A 92 -0.15 8.54 14.51
N ALA A 93 0.94 8.08 13.89
CA ALA A 93 2.16 7.71 14.60
C ALA A 93 2.75 8.89 15.39
N PHE A 94 2.79 10.07 14.79
CA PHE A 94 3.30 11.26 15.48
C PHE A 94 2.47 11.60 16.73
N TYR A 95 1.15 11.73 16.59
CA TYR A 95 0.30 12.16 17.72
C TYR A 95 0.13 11.05 18.76
N ALA A 96 -0.15 9.82 18.33
CA ALA A 96 -0.38 8.70 19.23
C ALA A 96 0.88 8.29 19.99
N SER A 97 2.08 8.35 19.38
CA SER A 97 3.33 8.03 20.08
C SER A 97 3.62 9.01 21.21
N ILE A 98 3.33 10.29 21.02
CA ILE A 98 3.47 11.32 22.06
C ILE A 98 2.47 11.05 23.21
N ALA A 99 1.20 10.87 22.87
CA ALA A 99 0.14 10.60 23.85
C ALA A 99 0.39 9.29 24.63
N ALA A 100 0.72 8.21 23.94
CA ALA A 100 1.00 6.90 24.54
C ALA A 100 2.23 6.95 25.47
N LYS A 101 3.26 7.72 25.12
CA LYS A 101 4.42 7.95 26.01
C LYS A 101 4.02 8.76 27.24
N ALA A 102 3.20 9.80 27.08
CA ALA A 102 2.75 10.66 28.17
C ALA A 102 1.97 9.91 29.23
N VAL A 103 1.14 8.92 28.84
CA VAL A 103 0.39 8.07 29.77
C VAL A 103 1.19 6.87 30.29
N GLY A 104 2.45 6.70 29.88
CA GLY A 104 3.32 5.62 30.33
C GLY A 104 2.97 4.23 29.78
N CYS A 105 2.25 4.14 28.63
CA CYS A 105 1.98 2.85 27.98
C CYS A 105 3.31 2.11 27.69
N LYS A 106 3.40 0.86 28.15
CA LYS A 106 4.66 0.10 28.14
C LYS A 106 5.02 -0.36 26.72
N VAL A 107 4.04 -0.79 25.93
CA VAL A 107 4.26 -1.27 24.56
C VAL A 107 3.65 -0.27 23.57
N ARG A 108 4.52 0.43 22.87
CA ARG A 108 4.17 1.45 21.88
C ARG A 108 4.78 1.05 20.55
N ASN A 109 3.97 0.37 19.71
CA ASN A 109 4.43 -0.17 18.44
C ASN A 109 4.13 0.79 17.29
N TYR A 110 5.16 1.18 16.55
CA TYR A 110 4.98 1.90 15.30
C TYR A 110 4.97 0.91 14.12
N HIS A 111 3.79 0.66 13.56
CA HIS A 111 3.65 -0.09 12.32
C HIS A 111 3.92 0.86 11.15
N LEU A 112 5.16 0.84 10.66
CA LEU A 112 5.68 1.78 9.65
C LEU A 112 5.33 1.28 8.26
N MET A 113 4.26 1.84 7.68
CA MET A 113 3.70 1.48 6.38
C MET A 113 4.35 2.22 5.19
N GLY A 114 5.47 2.90 5.41
CA GLY A 114 6.21 3.64 4.39
C GLY A 114 6.69 4.99 4.89
N LEU A 115 7.65 5.56 4.19
CA LEU A 115 8.36 6.78 4.58
C LEU A 115 7.84 7.98 3.76
N ARG A 116 6.87 8.72 4.33
CA ARG A 116 6.19 9.81 3.62
C ARG A 116 7.14 10.90 3.10
N TYR A 117 8.21 11.20 3.83
CA TYR A 117 9.17 12.25 3.45
C TYR A 117 9.94 11.96 2.15
N LEU A 118 9.94 10.71 1.66
CA LEU A 118 10.55 10.34 0.38
C LEU A 118 9.85 10.99 -0.83
N GLY A 119 8.56 11.30 -0.69
CA GLY A 119 7.79 12.01 -1.72
C GLY A 119 7.90 13.53 -1.66
N ALA A 120 8.63 14.09 -0.68
CA ALA A 120 8.77 15.52 -0.48
C ALA A 120 10.20 16.01 -0.78
N SER A 121 10.37 17.30 -0.99
CA SER A 121 11.65 17.96 -1.24
C SER A 121 11.86 19.16 -0.31
N GLY A 122 13.08 19.66 -0.26
CA GLY A 122 13.45 20.88 0.47
C GLY A 122 13.03 20.84 1.95
N MET A 123 12.51 21.97 2.44
CA MET A 123 12.09 22.14 3.83
C MET A 123 10.95 21.18 4.21
N GLY A 124 10.02 20.90 3.30
CA GLY A 124 8.94 19.95 3.55
C GLY A 124 9.45 18.53 3.86
N ARG A 125 10.48 18.06 3.14
CA ARG A 125 11.15 16.80 3.43
C ARG A 125 11.78 16.80 4.83
N ALA A 126 12.46 17.87 5.21
CA ALA A 126 13.12 17.96 6.51
C ALA A 126 12.11 17.92 7.66
N ILE A 127 10.99 18.63 7.53
CA ILE A 127 9.91 18.63 8.53
C ILE A 127 9.30 17.24 8.65
N LEU A 128 8.89 16.61 7.54
CA LEU A 128 8.30 15.27 7.55
C LEU A 128 9.26 14.23 8.12
N LYS A 129 10.56 14.31 7.80
CA LYS A 129 11.58 13.43 8.36
C LYS A 129 11.76 13.63 9.87
N THR A 130 11.65 14.88 10.36
CA THR A 130 11.71 15.18 11.79
C THR A 130 10.51 14.61 12.54
N ILE A 131 9.30 14.76 11.98
CA ILE A 131 8.08 14.16 12.51
C ILE A 131 8.24 12.63 12.62
N GLU A 132 8.76 12.00 11.59
CA GLU A 132 9.04 10.56 11.54
C GLU A 132 10.02 10.15 12.65
N LYS A 133 11.15 10.88 12.80
CA LYS A 133 12.11 10.65 13.87
C LYS A 133 11.51 10.76 15.27
N ILE A 134 10.61 11.71 15.49
CA ILE A 134 9.92 11.88 16.78
C ILE A 134 9.03 10.67 17.07
N ALA A 135 8.22 10.23 16.10
CA ALA A 135 7.37 9.05 16.25
C ALA A 135 8.21 7.81 16.57
N CYS A 136 9.29 7.58 15.81
CA CYS A 136 10.22 6.47 16.07
C CYS A 136 10.88 6.55 17.44
N ALA A 137 11.31 7.74 17.89
CA ALA A 137 11.95 7.94 19.19
C ALA A 137 11.01 7.70 20.38
N LYS A 138 9.71 8.01 20.22
CA LYS A 138 8.68 7.80 21.26
C LYS A 138 8.18 6.35 21.32
N SER A 139 8.32 5.57 20.25
CA SER A 139 7.94 4.16 20.19
C SER A 139 8.89 3.28 20.98
N THR A 140 8.44 2.13 21.45
CA THR A 140 9.28 1.08 22.07
C THR A 140 9.74 0.06 21.06
N SER A 141 8.93 -0.17 20.02
CA SER A 141 9.24 -1.05 18.89
C SER A 141 8.75 -0.42 17.58
N ILE A 142 9.37 -0.80 16.50
CA ILE A 142 8.99 -0.39 15.14
C ILE A 142 8.89 -1.64 14.29
N GLU A 143 7.78 -1.80 13.62
CA GLU A 143 7.53 -2.86 12.67
C GLU A 143 7.45 -2.25 11.27
N CYS A 144 8.46 -2.51 10.45
CA CYS A 144 8.46 -2.06 9.05
C CYS A 144 7.79 -3.10 8.16
N VAL A 145 6.98 -2.64 7.22
CA VAL A 145 6.32 -3.51 6.24
C VAL A 145 7.26 -4.00 5.13
N SER A 146 8.51 -3.52 5.08
CA SER A 146 9.50 -3.94 4.07
C SER A 146 10.93 -3.84 4.58
N LYS A 147 11.79 -4.77 4.16
CA LYS A 147 13.21 -4.81 4.53
C LYS A 147 13.97 -3.60 3.96
N SER A 148 13.69 -3.23 2.72
CA SER A 148 14.35 -2.11 2.07
C SER A 148 14.01 -0.75 2.71
N ASN A 149 12.76 -0.55 3.17
CA ASN A 149 12.40 0.64 3.96
C ASN A 149 13.04 0.62 5.36
N MET A 150 13.14 -0.55 5.99
CA MET A 150 13.87 -0.71 7.25
C MET A 150 15.34 -0.31 7.11
N GLU A 151 16.03 -0.85 6.11
CA GLU A 151 17.45 -0.54 5.85
C GLU A 151 17.65 0.95 5.50
N LEU A 152 16.73 1.52 4.73
CA LEU A 152 16.75 2.97 4.45
C LEU A 152 16.56 3.78 5.73
N GLY A 153 15.61 3.42 6.59
CA GLY A 153 15.36 4.13 7.85
C GLY A 153 16.55 4.09 8.80
N ILE A 154 17.23 2.94 8.90
CA ILE A 154 18.47 2.78 9.70
C ILE A 154 19.57 3.68 9.11
N ARG A 155 19.82 3.59 7.80
CA ARG A 155 20.86 4.38 7.11
C ARG A 155 20.64 5.88 7.25
N GLU A 156 19.37 6.32 7.22
CA GLU A 156 19.00 7.73 7.40
C GLU A 156 18.90 8.17 8.88
N GLY A 157 19.15 7.29 9.82
CA GLY A 157 19.14 7.57 11.25
C GLY A 157 17.76 7.93 11.80
N LEU A 158 16.70 7.25 11.34
CA LEU A 158 15.35 7.37 11.91
C LEU A 158 15.21 6.56 13.19
N PHE A 159 15.83 5.39 13.22
CA PHE A 159 15.82 4.45 14.33
C PHE A 159 17.05 3.54 14.30
N PRO A 160 17.50 3.03 15.45
CA PRO A 160 18.56 2.06 15.52
C PRO A 160 18.06 0.64 15.19
N ARG A 161 18.97 -0.24 14.77
CA ARG A 161 18.67 -1.60 14.29
C ARG A 161 17.91 -2.48 15.30
N GLU A 162 18.29 -2.38 16.55
CA GLU A 162 17.72 -3.17 17.65
C GLU A 162 16.27 -2.83 17.97
N LYS A 163 15.76 -1.71 17.46
CA LYS A 163 14.40 -1.23 17.72
C LYS A 163 13.42 -1.60 16.64
N VAL A 164 13.88 -2.10 15.51
CA VAL A 164 13.07 -2.31 14.32
C VAL A 164 13.10 -3.77 13.88
N THR A 165 11.94 -4.25 13.43
CA THR A 165 11.77 -5.58 12.85
C THR A 165 10.95 -5.51 11.57
N VAL A 166 11.05 -6.57 10.77
CA VAL A 166 10.12 -6.88 9.68
C VAL A 166 9.56 -8.25 10.00
N VAL A 167 8.25 -8.37 10.08
CA VAL A 167 7.61 -9.66 10.32
C VAL A 167 7.68 -10.48 9.04
N TRP A 168 8.17 -11.68 9.15
CA TRP A 168 8.36 -12.63 8.06
C TRP A 168 9.07 -12.01 6.83
N ASN A 169 8.35 -11.85 5.71
CA ASN A 169 8.90 -11.24 4.49
C ASN A 169 8.42 -9.80 4.24
N GLY A 170 7.70 -9.23 5.20
CA GLY A 170 7.09 -7.90 5.07
C GLY A 170 5.61 -8.00 4.68
N SER A 171 5.06 -6.90 4.15
CA SER A 171 3.64 -6.62 4.01
C SER A 171 2.93 -6.30 5.34
N THR A 172 1.73 -5.74 5.28
CA THR A 172 0.90 -5.50 6.46
C THR A 172 0.05 -6.72 6.82
N GLY A 173 -0.38 -7.51 5.82
CA GLY A 173 -1.29 -8.64 6.02
C GLY A 173 -1.08 -9.78 5.02
N GLY A 174 -0.04 -9.71 4.19
CA GLY A 174 0.18 -10.71 3.13
C GLY A 174 -0.89 -10.67 2.03
N VAL A 175 -1.12 -11.82 1.40
CA VAL A 175 -2.15 -12.02 0.37
C VAL A 175 -3.09 -13.14 0.79
N ASP A 176 -4.39 -12.87 0.76
CA ASP A 176 -5.42 -13.89 0.91
C ASP A 176 -5.51 -14.75 -0.36
N LEU A 177 -4.87 -15.90 -0.34
CA LEU A 177 -4.85 -16.82 -1.49
C LEU A 177 -6.21 -17.47 -1.78
N ALA A 178 -7.20 -17.37 -0.91
CA ALA A 178 -8.57 -17.80 -1.21
C ALA A 178 -9.29 -16.72 -2.03
N LYS A 179 -9.00 -15.43 -1.80
CA LYS A 179 -9.50 -14.33 -2.62
C LYS A 179 -8.72 -14.23 -3.95
N PHE A 180 -7.38 -14.25 -3.89
CA PHE A 180 -6.49 -14.15 -5.06
C PHE A 180 -6.11 -15.56 -5.57
N ASP A 181 -7.12 -16.31 -6.01
CA ASP A 181 -6.97 -17.72 -6.38
C ASP A 181 -6.48 -17.90 -7.83
N TYR A 182 -5.24 -18.38 -7.98
CA TYR A 182 -4.64 -18.67 -9.28
C TYR A 182 -5.46 -19.63 -10.14
N ALA A 183 -6.17 -20.60 -9.52
CA ALA A 183 -6.96 -21.58 -10.26
C ALA A 183 -8.16 -20.95 -11.01
N ARG A 184 -8.61 -19.76 -10.59
CA ARG A 184 -9.70 -19.03 -11.21
C ARG A 184 -9.25 -18.01 -12.26
N ARG A 185 -7.94 -17.87 -12.49
CA ARG A 185 -7.36 -16.87 -13.40
C ARG A 185 -8.03 -16.85 -14.77
N ASP A 186 -8.11 -18.00 -15.42
CA ASP A 186 -8.60 -18.08 -16.82
C ASP A 186 -10.08 -17.70 -16.91
N GLN A 187 -10.89 -18.12 -15.93
CA GLN A 187 -12.28 -17.72 -15.80
C GLN A 187 -12.41 -16.19 -15.66
N TRP A 188 -11.74 -15.61 -14.67
CA TRP A 188 -11.78 -14.18 -14.40
C TRP A 188 -11.26 -13.35 -15.58
N ARG A 189 -10.19 -13.83 -16.22
CA ARG A 189 -9.63 -13.20 -17.42
C ARG A 189 -10.67 -13.10 -18.54
N GLY A 190 -11.37 -14.20 -18.83
CA GLY A 190 -12.41 -14.21 -19.86
C GLY A 190 -13.59 -13.30 -19.52
N GLU A 191 -14.05 -13.31 -18.27
CA GLU A 191 -15.15 -12.47 -17.80
C GLU A 191 -14.80 -10.97 -17.93
N ILE A 192 -13.72 -10.49 -17.31
CA ILE A 192 -13.36 -9.07 -17.31
C ILE A 192 -12.94 -8.59 -18.70
N ARG A 193 -12.22 -9.42 -19.48
CA ARG A 193 -11.90 -9.04 -20.86
C ARG A 193 -13.15 -8.89 -21.73
N GLY A 194 -14.14 -9.78 -21.56
CA GLY A 194 -15.42 -9.66 -22.23
C GLY A 194 -16.18 -8.39 -21.84
N GLU A 195 -16.21 -8.04 -20.55
CA GLU A 195 -16.83 -6.80 -20.04
C GLU A 195 -16.14 -5.54 -20.59
N LEU A 196 -14.81 -5.55 -20.75
CA LEU A 196 -14.02 -4.43 -21.25
C LEU A 196 -13.91 -4.39 -22.79
N GLY A 197 -14.47 -5.37 -23.50
CA GLY A 197 -14.38 -5.47 -24.95
C GLY A 197 -12.97 -5.84 -25.46
N TYR A 198 -12.16 -6.48 -24.63
CA TYR A 198 -10.84 -6.98 -25.00
C TYR A 198 -10.93 -8.39 -25.59
N SER A 199 -10.12 -8.66 -26.59
CA SER A 199 -9.94 -10.01 -27.15
C SER A 199 -8.81 -10.76 -26.43
N ASP A 200 -8.77 -12.09 -26.63
CA ASP A 200 -7.66 -12.90 -26.09
C ASP A 200 -6.29 -12.56 -26.72
N LYS A 201 -6.28 -11.90 -27.90
CA LYS A 201 -5.07 -11.47 -28.59
C LYS A 201 -4.53 -10.13 -28.09
N ASP A 202 -5.34 -9.35 -27.41
CA ASP A 202 -4.94 -8.05 -26.89
C ASP A 202 -3.91 -8.23 -25.79
N PHE A 203 -2.81 -7.52 -25.90
CA PHE A 203 -1.84 -7.40 -24.80
C PHE A 203 -2.26 -6.24 -23.89
N VAL A 204 -2.47 -6.52 -22.60
CA VAL A 204 -3.03 -5.55 -21.65
C VAL A 204 -2.02 -5.24 -20.56
N TYR A 205 -1.51 -4.01 -20.55
CA TYR A 205 -0.84 -3.45 -19.38
C TYR A 205 -1.87 -2.99 -18.37
N GLY A 206 -1.61 -3.17 -17.08
CA GLY A 206 -2.50 -2.72 -16.03
C GLY A 206 -1.80 -1.90 -14.97
N PHE A 207 -2.50 -0.95 -14.42
CA PHE A 207 -2.13 -0.24 -13.20
C PHE A 207 -3.28 -0.37 -12.20
N VAL A 208 -2.96 -0.65 -10.94
CA VAL A 208 -3.93 -0.72 -9.85
C VAL A 208 -3.47 0.15 -8.70
N GLY A 209 -4.31 1.08 -8.27
CA GLY A 209 -4.03 1.99 -7.18
C GLY A 209 -4.58 3.40 -7.42
N ARG A 210 -4.36 4.31 -6.49
CA ARG A 210 -4.79 5.71 -6.66
C ARG A 210 -4.11 6.32 -7.88
N ILE A 211 -4.89 6.94 -8.72
CA ILE A 211 -4.41 7.61 -9.93
C ILE A 211 -3.89 8.99 -9.53
N THR A 212 -2.59 9.07 -9.22
CA THR A 212 -1.92 10.27 -8.69
C THR A 212 -0.52 10.39 -9.26
N ARG A 213 0.07 11.59 -9.16
CA ARG A 213 1.42 11.85 -9.64
C ARG A 213 2.49 10.99 -8.92
N ASP A 214 2.38 10.78 -7.62
CA ASP A 214 3.37 10.01 -6.86
C ASP A 214 3.32 8.51 -7.12
N LYS A 215 2.24 8.05 -7.75
CA LYS A 215 2.11 6.69 -8.30
C LYS A 215 2.70 6.53 -9.71
N GLY A 216 3.25 7.60 -10.28
CA GLY A 216 3.96 7.57 -11.56
C GLY A 216 3.04 7.49 -12.78
N ILE A 217 1.80 7.99 -12.67
CA ILE A 217 0.83 7.97 -13.77
C ILE A 217 1.33 8.76 -14.99
N ASN A 218 2.02 9.88 -14.77
CA ASN A 218 2.59 10.65 -15.87
C ASN A 218 3.63 9.84 -16.67
N GLU A 219 4.52 9.15 -15.98
CA GLU A 219 5.54 8.29 -16.58
C GLU A 219 4.93 7.08 -17.26
N LEU A 220 3.86 6.50 -16.68
CA LEU A 220 3.14 5.39 -17.29
C LEU A 220 2.50 5.81 -18.62
N LEU A 221 1.77 6.92 -18.62
CA LEU A 221 1.12 7.42 -19.84
C LEU A 221 2.14 7.83 -20.89
N GLU A 222 3.23 8.53 -20.51
CA GLU A 222 4.31 8.86 -21.41
C GLU A 222 4.97 7.61 -22.01
N ALA A 223 5.26 6.60 -21.18
CA ALA A 223 5.83 5.34 -21.63
C ALA A 223 4.88 4.59 -22.59
N TYR A 224 3.60 4.52 -22.25
CA TYR A 224 2.58 3.88 -23.09
C TYR A 224 2.49 4.54 -24.47
N PHE A 225 2.39 5.85 -24.54
CA PHE A 225 2.35 6.55 -25.83
C PHE A 225 3.66 6.44 -26.64
N ARG A 226 4.80 6.22 -25.98
CA ARG A 226 6.07 5.95 -26.64
C ARG A 226 6.14 4.58 -27.30
N LEU A 227 5.41 3.59 -26.80
CA LEU A 227 5.37 2.24 -27.38
C LEU A 227 4.83 2.24 -28.81
N ASN A 228 3.94 3.19 -29.14
CA ASN A 228 3.26 3.28 -30.43
C ASN A 228 2.77 1.89 -30.91
N SER A 229 2.05 1.18 -30.04
CA SER A 229 1.59 -0.20 -30.23
C SER A 229 0.08 -0.30 -30.07
N ASP A 230 -0.46 -1.44 -30.46
CA ASP A 230 -1.87 -1.83 -30.32
C ASP A 230 -2.25 -2.33 -28.92
N ALA A 231 -1.30 -2.35 -27.98
CA ALA A 231 -1.53 -2.80 -26.62
C ALA A 231 -2.60 -1.96 -25.93
N LYS A 232 -3.33 -2.58 -25.01
CA LYS A 232 -4.33 -1.93 -24.16
C LYS A 232 -3.67 -1.46 -22.86
N LEU A 233 -4.24 -0.42 -22.25
CA LEU A 233 -3.86 0.05 -20.92
C LEU A 233 -5.12 0.13 -20.04
N LEU A 234 -5.11 -0.60 -18.94
CA LEU A 234 -6.18 -0.60 -17.94
C LEU A 234 -5.68 0.08 -16.66
N LEU A 235 -6.28 1.20 -16.30
CA LEU A 235 -6.03 1.90 -15.03
C LEU A 235 -7.22 1.64 -14.09
N VAL A 236 -6.99 1.04 -12.93
CA VAL A 236 -8.04 0.75 -11.94
C VAL A 236 -7.75 1.48 -10.64
N GLY A 237 -8.63 2.40 -10.27
CA GLY A 237 -8.52 3.15 -9.02
C GLY A 237 -9.12 4.53 -9.04
N GLU A 238 -9.17 5.15 -7.88
CA GLU A 238 -9.68 6.51 -7.70
C GLU A 238 -8.71 7.56 -8.25
N ILE A 239 -9.25 8.54 -8.96
CA ILE A 239 -8.48 9.72 -9.40
C ILE A 239 -8.42 10.69 -8.21
N GLU A 240 -7.23 10.89 -7.67
CA GLU A 240 -7.00 11.88 -6.60
C GLU A 240 -6.02 12.95 -7.11
N ASP A 241 -6.29 14.22 -6.78
CA ASP A 241 -5.42 15.35 -7.15
C ASP A 241 -5.11 15.43 -8.65
N GLU A 242 -6.15 15.27 -9.51
CA GLU A 242 -6.02 15.27 -10.99
C GLU A 242 -5.20 16.46 -11.50
N GLN A 243 -5.32 17.63 -10.86
CA GLN A 243 -4.55 18.83 -11.22
C GLN A 243 -3.03 18.66 -11.08
N THR A 244 -2.56 17.62 -10.38
CA THR A 244 -1.11 17.31 -10.26
C THR A 244 -0.58 16.43 -11.38
N LEU A 245 -1.48 15.83 -12.17
CA LEU A 245 -1.15 15.04 -13.35
C LEU A 245 -0.78 15.95 -14.53
N ASN A 246 -0.05 15.39 -15.49
CA ASN A 246 0.14 16.05 -16.77
C ASN A 246 -1.19 16.07 -17.54
N GLN A 247 -1.83 17.24 -17.59
CA GLN A 247 -3.18 17.41 -18.13
C GLN A 247 -3.25 17.02 -19.63
N GLU A 248 -2.24 17.34 -20.43
CA GLU A 248 -2.20 16.98 -21.84
C GLU A 248 -2.18 15.46 -22.03
N LEU A 249 -1.31 14.75 -21.32
CA LEU A 249 -1.22 13.29 -21.38
C LEU A 249 -2.49 12.62 -20.84
N PHE A 250 -3.04 13.15 -19.78
CA PHE A 250 -4.23 12.56 -19.15
C PHE A 250 -5.49 12.76 -20.00
N GLU A 251 -5.68 13.94 -20.58
CA GLU A 251 -6.76 14.20 -21.53
C GLU A 251 -6.61 13.38 -22.83
N LYS A 252 -5.37 13.16 -23.28
CA LYS A 252 -5.09 12.24 -24.38
C LYS A 252 -5.49 10.81 -24.02
N ALA A 253 -5.15 10.36 -22.81
CA ALA A 253 -5.50 9.03 -22.32
C ALA A 253 -7.03 8.82 -22.24
N LYS A 254 -7.77 9.81 -21.75
CA LYS A 254 -9.24 9.75 -21.69
C LYS A 254 -9.91 9.60 -23.07
N LYS A 255 -9.26 10.02 -24.15
CA LYS A 255 -9.77 9.97 -25.53
C LYS A 255 -9.29 8.75 -26.32
N ASP A 256 -8.31 8.01 -25.81
CA ASP A 256 -7.73 6.85 -26.49
C ASP A 256 -8.59 5.60 -26.24
N SER A 257 -9.12 5.01 -27.29
CA SER A 257 -9.95 3.80 -27.22
C SER A 257 -9.24 2.55 -26.70
N ASN A 258 -7.91 2.57 -26.65
CA ASN A 258 -7.10 1.49 -26.10
C ASN A 258 -6.82 1.66 -24.59
N ILE A 259 -7.22 2.79 -23.99
CA ILE A 259 -7.05 3.07 -22.57
C ILE A 259 -8.40 3.06 -21.87
N VAL A 260 -8.52 2.23 -20.85
CA VAL A 260 -9.69 2.21 -19.95
C VAL A 260 -9.28 2.71 -18.59
N ILE A 261 -9.98 3.72 -18.09
CA ILE A 261 -9.84 4.24 -16.73
C ILE A 261 -11.08 3.80 -15.95
N HIS A 262 -10.88 2.89 -15.00
CA HIS A 262 -11.94 2.30 -14.19
C HIS A 262 -11.81 2.77 -12.73
N ASN A 263 -12.93 3.04 -12.09
CA ASN A 263 -12.95 3.37 -10.66
C ASN A 263 -12.42 2.19 -9.81
N ALA A 264 -12.17 2.44 -8.54
CA ALA A 264 -11.83 1.38 -7.60
C ALA A 264 -12.94 0.32 -7.51
N VAL A 265 -12.54 -0.94 -7.42
CA VAL A 265 -13.43 -2.11 -7.37
C VAL A 265 -13.15 -2.95 -6.13
N SER A 266 -14.12 -3.72 -5.69
CA SER A 266 -13.99 -4.63 -4.54
C SER A 266 -13.42 -6.01 -4.91
N ASP A 267 -13.61 -6.42 -6.17
CA ASP A 267 -13.21 -7.71 -6.75
C ASP A 267 -11.96 -7.58 -7.65
N ILE A 268 -10.97 -6.86 -7.14
CA ILE A 268 -9.74 -6.49 -7.87
C ILE A 268 -8.95 -7.71 -8.38
N GLU A 269 -9.08 -8.87 -7.73
CA GLU A 269 -8.47 -10.13 -8.14
C GLU A 269 -8.83 -10.52 -9.57
N ARG A 270 -10.05 -10.22 -10.01
CA ARG A 270 -10.53 -10.48 -11.37
C ARG A 270 -9.83 -9.57 -12.39
N TYR A 271 -9.61 -8.32 -12.02
CA TYR A 271 -8.93 -7.34 -12.88
C TYR A 271 -7.44 -7.65 -13.01
N TYR A 272 -6.78 -8.11 -11.93
CA TYR A 272 -5.41 -8.61 -12.06
C TYR A 272 -5.29 -9.78 -13.03
N ALA A 273 -6.26 -10.68 -13.06
CA ALA A 273 -6.28 -11.79 -14.01
C ALA A 273 -6.45 -11.33 -15.47
N ALA A 274 -7.16 -10.22 -15.71
CA ALA A 274 -7.42 -9.68 -17.04
C ALA A 274 -6.21 -9.01 -17.69
N ILE A 275 -5.25 -8.52 -16.91
CA ILE A 275 -4.03 -7.87 -17.39
C ILE A 275 -2.90 -8.88 -17.62
N ASP A 276 -1.99 -8.59 -18.56
CA ASP A 276 -0.83 -9.43 -18.85
C ASP A 276 0.37 -9.05 -18.00
N VAL A 277 0.55 -7.75 -17.74
CA VAL A 277 1.64 -7.20 -16.94
C VAL A 277 1.15 -6.04 -16.09
N LEU A 278 1.35 -6.13 -14.77
CA LEU A 278 1.12 -5.01 -13.84
C LEU A 278 2.26 -3.99 -13.95
N ILE A 279 1.93 -2.71 -14.00
CA ILE A 279 2.92 -1.62 -13.97
C ILE A 279 2.77 -0.83 -12.68
N LEU A 280 3.83 -0.78 -11.86
CA LEU A 280 3.88 0.01 -10.62
C LEU A 280 5.06 1.00 -10.66
N PRO A 281 4.92 2.14 -11.37
CA PRO A 281 6.01 3.10 -11.60
C PRO A 281 6.10 4.15 -10.49
N SER A 282 5.70 3.78 -9.27
CA SER A 282 5.60 4.67 -8.12
C SER A 282 6.92 5.34 -7.75
N TYR A 283 6.84 6.55 -7.19
CA TYR A 283 8.01 7.27 -6.66
C TYR A 283 8.35 6.85 -5.22
N ARG A 284 7.37 6.33 -4.51
CA ARG A 284 7.50 5.83 -3.15
C ARG A 284 6.41 4.81 -2.83
N GLU A 285 6.76 3.80 -2.07
CA GLU A 285 5.84 2.79 -1.56
C GLU A 285 6.24 2.37 -0.14
N GLY A 286 5.27 1.87 0.61
CA GLY A 286 5.56 1.15 1.84
C GLY A 286 6.07 -0.25 1.56
N PHE A 287 5.30 -0.98 0.75
CA PHE A 287 5.60 -2.34 0.32
C PHE A 287 5.28 -2.54 -1.17
N GLY A 288 4.03 -2.32 -1.57
CA GLY A 288 3.53 -2.56 -2.93
C GLY A 288 2.68 -3.83 -2.99
N ASN A 289 1.69 -3.95 -2.10
CA ASN A 289 0.80 -5.13 -2.02
C ASN A 289 0.19 -5.51 -3.36
N VAL A 290 -0.12 -4.53 -4.21
CA VAL A 290 -0.66 -4.76 -5.56
C VAL A 290 0.22 -5.70 -6.40
N VAL A 291 1.54 -5.73 -6.15
CA VAL A 291 2.48 -6.60 -6.88
C VAL A 291 2.32 -8.05 -6.44
N ILE A 292 2.26 -8.30 -5.13
CA ILE A 292 2.07 -9.66 -4.60
C ILE A 292 0.65 -10.17 -4.83
N GLU A 293 -0.35 -9.29 -4.87
CA GLU A 293 -1.74 -9.61 -5.21
C GLU A 293 -1.85 -10.03 -6.70
N ALA A 294 -1.31 -9.21 -7.61
CA ALA A 294 -1.23 -9.54 -9.03
C ALA A 294 -0.42 -10.82 -9.26
N GLY A 295 0.72 -10.95 -8.57
CA GLY A 295 1.53 -12.16 -8.59
C GLY A 295 0.73 -13.40 -8.17
N ALA A 296 -0.06 -13.32 -7.11
CA ALA A 296 -0.86 -14.45 -6.60
C ALA A 296 -1.81 -15.02 -7.66
N VAL A 297 -2.38 -14.19 -8.53
CA VAL A 297 -3.19 -14.64 -9.67
C VAL A 297 -2.37 -14.88 -10.95
N GLY A 298 -1.04 -14.86 -10.87
CA GLY A 298 -0.13 -15.19 -11.99
C GLY A 298 0.12 -14.03 -12.97
N THR A 299 0.00 -12.79 -12.53
CA THR A 299 0.31 -11.60 -13.33
C THR A 299 1.65 -11.03 -12.91
N PRO A 300 2.68 -11.05 -13.80
CA PRO A 300 4.00 -10.49 -13.52
C PRO A 300 3.94 -8.97 -13.50
N ALA A 301 5.00 -8.32 -13.03
CA ALA A 301 5.01 -6.88 -12.88
C ALA A 301 6.26 -6.19 -13.48
N ILE A 302 6.12 -4.90 -13.79
CA ILE A 302 7.25 -3.97 -13.94
C ILE A 302 7.11 -2.94 -12.80
N VAL A 303 8.13 -2.84 -11.95
CA VAL A 303 8.08 -1.97 -10.77
C VAL A 303 9.23 -0.97 -10.76
N SER A 304 9.02 0.18 -10.15
CA SER A 304 10.13 1.10 -9.86
C SER A 304 11.14 0.47 -8.90
N HIS A 305 12.43 0.63 -9.18
CA HIS A 305 13.52 0.21 -8.30
C HIS A 305 13.65 1.15 -7.08
N ILE A 306 12.69 1.05 -6.18
CA ILE A 306 12.59 1.85 -4.94
C ILE A 306 12.34 0.95 -3.74
N PRO A 307 12.63 1.41 -2.50
CA PRO A 307 12.25 0.69 -1.28
C PRO A 307 10.76 0.40 -1.24
N GLY A 308 10.42 -0.80 -0.80
CA GLY A 308 9.09 -1.37 -0.80
C GLY A 308 8.90 -2.35 -1.96
N PRO A 309 8.66 -1.91 -3.19
CA PRO A 309 8.41 -2.80 -4.34
C PRO A 309 9.53 -3.81 -4.63
N ILE A 310 10.77 -3.46 -4.40
CA ILE A 310 11.90 -4.41 -4.58
C ILE A 310 11.85 -5.62 -3.64
N ASP A 311 11.12 -5.53 -2.52
CA ASP A 311 10.93 -6.64 -1.58
C ASP A 311 9.77 -7.55 -1.98
N THR A 312 8.95 -7.14 -2.95
CA THR A 312 7.77 -7.89 -3.42
C THR A 312 8.06 -8.80 -4.59
N ILE A 313 9.29 -8.82 -5.08
CA ILE A 313 9.67 -9.48 -6.34
C ILE A 313 10.96 -10.30 -6.20
N ASP A 314 11.14 -11.22 -7.13
CA ASP A 314 12.44 -11.80 -7.51
C ASP A 314 12.81 -11.23 -8.89
N PRO A 315 13.77 -10.27 -8.97
CA PRO A 315 14.06 -9.54 -10.20
C PRO A 315 14.47 -10.45 -11.37
N GLY A 316 13.85 -10.26 -12.53
CA GLY A 316 14.07 -11.07 -13.73
C GLY A 316 13.35 -12.43 -13.70
N VAL A 317 12.77 -12.84 -12.55
CA VAL A 317 12.06 -14.12 -12.40
C VAL A 317 10.55 -13.90 -12.24
N THR A 318 10.16 -12.95 -11.42
CA THR A 318 8.73 -12.64 -11.16
C THR A 318 8.32 -11.26 -11.68
N ALA A 319 9.28 -10.38 -11.91
CA ALA A 319 9.06 -9.01 -12.34
C ALA A 319 10.33 -8.37 -12.91
N LEU A 320 10.18 -7.28 -13.65
CA LEU A 320 11.26 -6.40 -14.07
C LEU A 320 11.31 -5.14 -13.19
N THR A 321 12.49 -4.52 -13.08
CA THR A 321 12.67 -3.25 -12.38
C THR A 321 13.12 -2.14 -13.31
N VAL A 322 12.62 -0.93 -13.07
CA VAL A 322 13.00 0.28 -13.82
C VAL A 322 13.35 1.41 -12.87
N PRO A 323 14.20 2.37 -13.26
CA PRO A 323 14.41 3.59 -12.48
C PRO A 323 13.09 4.35 -12.26
N ALA A 324 12.82 4.82 -11.03
CA ALA A 324 11.68 5.69 -10.78
C ALA A 324 11.77 6.98 -11.60
N LYS A 325 10.63 7.51 -12.05
CA LYS A 325 10.52 8.73 -12.88
C LYS A 325 11.18 8.60 -14.24
N GLY A 326 11.41 7.37 -14.72
CA GLY A 326 12.10 7.07 -15.97
C GLY A 326 11.13 6.60 -17.05
N ALA A 327 10.32 7.49 -17.67
CA ALA A 327 9.34 7.10 -18.68
C ALA A 327 9.96 6.34 -19.87
N LYS A 328 11.17 6.72 -20.31
CA LYS A 328 11.87 6.00 -21.38
C LYS A 328 12.23 4.57 -20.96
N ALA A 329 12.86 4.41 -19.79
CA ALA A 329 13.23 3.08 -19.30
C ALA A 329 12.00 2.20 -19.05
N LEU A 330 10.89 2.81 -18.60
CA LEU A 330 9.62 2.13 -18.48
C LEU A 330 9.08 1.68 -19.84
N ALA A 331 9.12 2.53 -20.87
CA ALA A 331 8.70 2.19 -22.23
C ALA A 331 9.55 1.04 -22.79
N ASP A 332 10.87 1.11 -22.61
CA ASP A 332 11.80 0.06 -23.07
C ASP A 332 11.48 -1.29 -22.38
N ALA A 333 11.22 -1.30 -21.06
CA ALA A 333 10.83 -2.50 -20.31
C ALA A 333 9.44 -3.01 -20.73
N MET A 334 8.47 -2.13 -20.94
CA MET A 334 7.13 -2.49 -21.43
C MET A 334 7.19 -3.13 -22.82
N GLY A 335 8.01 -2.56 -23.74
CA GLY A 335 8.22 -3.14 -25.06
C GLY A 335 8.96 -4.48 -25.03
N GLY A 336 9.98 -4.59 -24.17
CA GLY A 336 10.80 -5.80 -24.03
C GLY A 336 10.02 -6.99 -23.46
N ILE A 337 9.22 -6.78 -22.41
CA ILE A 337 8.49 -7.87 -21.73
C ILE A 337 7.49 -8.60 -22.64
N ARG A 338 6.99 -7.95 -23.69
CA ARG A 338 6.12 -8.59 -24.69
C ARG A 338 6.85 -9.67 -25.51
N GLN A 339 8.17 -9.58 -25.59
CA GLN A 339 9.02 -10.52 -26.32
C GLN A 339 9.56 -11.64 -25.41
N GLU A 340 9.40 -11.49 -24.09
CA GLU A 340 9.84 -12.46 -23.11
C GLU A 340 8.71 -13.44 -22.75
N ASP A 341 9.07 -14.50 -22.07
CA ASP A 341 8.08 -15.47 -21.55
C ASP A 341 7.42 -14.92 -20.26
N TYR A 342 6.64 -13.83 -20.43
CA TYR A 342 5.90 -13.22 -19.31
C TYR A 342 4.89 -14.17 -18.66
N VAL A 343 4.43 -15.20 -19.38
CA VAL A 343 3.53 -16.23 -18.83
C VAL A 343 4.27 -17.07 -17.78
N ASN A 344 5.50 -17.50 -18.06
CA ASN A 344 6.32 -18.22 -17.08
C ASN A 344 6.76 -17.30 -15.92
N MET A 345 7.02 -16.02 -16.20
CA MET A 345 7.27 -15.00 -15.16
C MET A 345 6.05 -14.88 -14.23
N GLY A 346 4.83 -14.87 -14.77
CA GLY A 346 3.58 -14.88 -14.00
C GLY A 346 3.38 -16.14 -13.16
N ARG A 347 3.69 -17.31 -13.69
CA ARG A 347 3.66 -18.58 -12.92
C ARG A 347 4.67 -18.55 -11.76
N SER A 348 5.84 -17.99 -12.01
CA SER A 348 6.86 -17.79 -10.97
C SER A 348 6.40 -16.81 -9.91
N ALA A 349 5.71 -15.74 -10.31
CA ALA A 349 5.13 -14.76 -9.39
C ALA A 349 4.04 -15.39 -8.49
N ALA A 350 3.19 -16.27 -9.05
CA ALA A 350 2.17 -16.97 -8.26
C ALA A 350 2.78 -17.89 -7.20
N ARG A 351 3.81 -18.64 -7.58
CA ARG A 351 4.55 -19.47 -6.63
C ARG A 351 5.25 -18.63 -5.55
N PHE A 352 5.90 -17.56 -5.94
CA PHE A 352 6.59 -16.65 -5.04
C PHE A 352 5.62 -15.98 -4.04
N ALA A 353 4.47 -15.50 -4.51
CA ALA A 353 3.44 -14.93 -3.64
C ALA A 353 2.93 -15.95 -2.62
N LYS A 354 2.65 -17.18 -3.05
CA LYS A 354 2.21 -18.27 -2.18
C LYS A 354 3.26 -18.65 -1.13
N GLU A 355 4.52 -18.76 -1.51
CA GLU A 355 5.60 -19.19 -0.61
C GLU A 355 6.03 -18.10 0.37
N LYS A 356 5.92 -16.82 -0.02
CA LYS A 356 6.49 -15.70 0.73
C LYS A 356 5.46 -14.81 1.43
N PHE A 357 4.21 -14.79 0.94
CA PHE A 357 3.25 -13.78 1.35
C PHE A 357 1.84 -14.31 1.66
N ASP A 358 1.67 -15.62 1.85
CA ASP A 358 0.38 -16.19 2.26
C ASP A 358 -0.07 -15.58 3.61
N SER A 359 -1.21 -14.89 3.62
CA SER A 359 -1.74 -14.21 4.81
C SER A 359 -1.99 -15.12 6.01
N ARG A 360 -2.11 -16.44 5.79
CA ARG A 360 -2.30 -17.43 6.87
C ARG A 360 -1.04 -17.68 7.69
N VAL A 361 0.12 -17.23 7.21
CA VAL A 361 1.41 -17.40 7.89
C VAL A 361 1.78 -16.13 8.65
N LEU A 362 1.25 -14.99 8.28
CA LEU A 362 1.57 -13.68 8.83
C LEU A 362 0.70 -13.37 10.05
#